data_9551ddc5be841c2754823a918e493ada
#
_entry.id   9551ddc5be841c2754823a918e493ada
#
_cell.length_a   1.000
_cell.length_b   1.000
_cell.length_c   1.000
_cell.angle_alpha   90.00
_cell.angle_beta   90.00
_cell.angle_gamma   90.00
#
_symmetry.space_group_name_H-M   'P 1'
#
loop_
_entity.id
_entity.type
_entity.pdbx_description
1 polymer ?
#
loop_
_entity_poly.entity_id
_entity_poly.type
_entity_poly.pdbx_seq_one_letter_code
_entity_poly.pdbx_strand_id
1 'polypeptide(L)'
;MANSKYDGKYLRCDIAFVRDAGVGGRLYSAEINEEVPNGVIGVMGATKADKPEVKAFTLGVQSGEDMYIVMKPEINYDERYMTDGALGNFRNKANKPFPIIRLQKRDRIVLSEDFIKLEASQITVGKKLAVDSDGLLKAEASGDGKFIVTEIKDSHVANHLMYGEEGAYLAPKAYKLITLEVIA
;
A
#
# COMPACT_ATOMS: atom_id res chain seq x y z
N MET A 1 -4.78 -23.09 2.96
CA MET A 1 -4.60 -21.81 2.22
C MET A 1 -3.19 -21.32 2.53
N ALA A 2 -2.41 -20.91 1.55
CA ALA A 2 -1.10 -20.33 1.81
C ALA A 2 -1.32 -19.00 2.52
N ASN A 3 -0.68 -18.78 3.67
CA ASN A 3 -0.75 -17.51 4.38
C ASN A 3 -0.14 -16.41 3.50
N SER A 4 -0.90 -15.36 3.26
CA SER A 4 -0.40 -14.18 2.56
C SER A 4 0.65 -13.47 3.42
N LYS A 5 1.71 -12.93 2.80
CA LYS A 5 2.71 -12.08 3.48
C LYS A 5 2.12 -10.82 4.13
N TYR A 6 0.86 -10.54 3.86
CA TYR A 6 0.11 -9.41 4.39
C TYR A 6 -0.91 -9.80 5.47
N ASP A 7 -1.02 -11.09 5.82
CA ASP A 7 -1.96 -11.55 6.84
C ASP A 7 -1.64 -10.94 8.21
N GLY A 8 -2.69 -10.60 8.95
CA GLY A 8 -2.59 -9.95 10.26
C GLY A 8 -2.19 -8.47 10.22
N LYS A 9 -1.99 -7.88 9.05
CA LYS A 9 -1.65 -6.47 8.88
C LYS A 9 -2.85 -5.63 8.49
N TYR A 10 -3.02 -4.48 9.12
CA TYR A 10 -3.98 -3.46 8.75
C TYR A 10 -3.35 -2.47 7.77
N LEU A 11 -3.60 -2.64 6.48
CA LEU A 11 -2.92 -1.92 5.40
C LEU A 11 -3.85 -0.89 4.74
N ARG A 12 -3.99 0.28 5.37
CA ARG A 12 -4.74 1.41 4.83
C ARG A 12 -3.82 2.38 4.10
N CYS A 13 -4.24 2.79 2.90
CA CYS A 13 -3.56 3.78 2.08
C CYS A 13 -4.50 4.93 1.70
N ASP A 14 -4.00 6.15 1.71
CA ASP A 14 -4.68 7.34 1.20
C ASP A 14 -3.71 8.13 0.31
N ILE A 15 -4.16 8.47 -0.89
CA ILE A 15 -3.41 9.20 -1.92
C ILE A 15 -3.99 10.59 -2.20
N ALA A 16 -4.81 11.13 -1.30
CA ALA A 16 -5.48 12.43 -1.49
C ALA A 16 -4.51 13.59 -1.78
N PHE A 17 -3.23 13.43 -1.44
CA PHE A 17 -2.19 14.43 -1.65
C PHE A 17 -1.27 14.12 -2.84
N VAL A 18 -1.60 13.14 -3.66
CA VAL A 18 -0.90 12.89 -4.93
C VAL A 18 -1.50 13.79 -5.99
N ARG A 19 -0.71 14.76 -6.46
CA ARG A 19 -1.17 15.72 -7.46
C ARG A 19 -1.40 15.05 -8.80
N ASP A 20 -2.48 15.44 -9.47
CA ASP A 20 -2.80 14.99 -10.84
C ASP A 20 -2.80 13.47 -11.02
N ALA A 21 -3.17 12.72 -9.99
CA ALA A 21 -3.16 11.25 -10.01
C ALA A 21 -4.01 10.66 -11.15
N GLY A 22 -5.11 11.31 -11.50
CA GLY A 22 -6.01 10.89 -12.58
C GLY A 22 -5.77 11.57 -13.94
N VAL A 23 -4.76 12.44 -14.06
CA VAL A 23 -4.50 13.26 -15.25
C VAL A 23 -3.04 13.13 -15.66
N GLY A 24 -2.76 13.31 -16.94
CA GLY A 24 -1.39 13.48 -17.42
C GLY A 24 -0.55 12.20 -17.53
N GLY A 25 -1.18 11.02 -17.68
CA GLY A 25 -0.44 9.78 -17.94
C GLY A 25 0.25 9.19 -16.70
N ARG A 26 -0.27 9.46 -15.50
CA ARG A 26 0.23 8.87 -14.25
C ARG A 26 -0.52 7.61 -13.83
N LEU A 27 -1.73 7.40 -14.37
CA LEU A 27 -2.59 6.25 -14.08
C LEU A 27 -2.42 5.17 -15.15
N TYR A 28 -2.11 3.97 -14.73
CA TYR A 28 -1.95 2.80 -15.59
C TYR A 28 -2.74 1.62 -15.05
N SER A 29 -3.04 0.65 -15.91
CA SER A 29 -3.59 -0.64 -15.52
C SER A 29 -2.46 -1.66 -15.44
N ALA A 30 -2.40 -2.39 -14.35
CA ALA A 30 -1.36 -3.39 -14.11
C ALA A 30 -1.92 -4.67 -13.49
N GLU A 31 -1.15 -5.73 -13.55
CA GLU A 31 -1.53 -7.05 -13.02
C GLU A 31 -0.30 -7.75 -12.43
N ILE A 32 -0.52 -8.45 -11.32
CA ILE A 32 0.46 -9.31 -10.66
C ILE A 32 -0.15 -10.70 -10.42
N ASN A 33 0.67 -11.71 -10.24
CA ASN A 33 0.25 -13.10 -10.03
C ASN A 33 -0.08 -13.46 -8.58
N GLU A 34 -0.06 -12.51 -7.67
CA GLU A 34 -0.37 -12.67 -6.24
C GLU A 34 -1.39 -11.64 -5.75
N GLU A 35 -2.01 -11.90 -4.61
CA GLU A 35 -2.90 -10.93 -3.96
C GLU A 35 -2.09 -9.83 -3.29
N VAL A 36 -2.48 -8.57 -3.54
CA VAL A 36 -1.78 -7.39 -3.00
C VAL A 36 -2.77 -6.38 -2.42
N PRO A 37 -2.45 -5.74 -1.30
CA PRO A 37 -3.25 -4.63 -0.77
C PRO A 37 -3.06 -3.35 -1.62
N ASN A 38 -3.96 -2.39 -1.45
CA ASN A 38 -3.68 -1.03 -1.87
C ASN A 38 -2.51 -0.47 -1.07
N GLY A 39 -1.76 0.45 -1.66
CA GLY A 39 -0.63 1.11 -1.00
C GLY A 39 0.72 0.40 -1.16
N VAL A 40 0.77 -0.83 -1.67
CA VAL A 40 2.05 -1.45 -1.99
C VAL A 40 2.72 -0.76 -3.17
N ILE A 41 4.04 -0.70 -3.11
CA ILE A 41 4.87 0.03 -4.06
C ILE A 41 5.69 -0.96 -4.88
N GLY A 42 5.77 -0.67 -6.17
CA GLY A 42 6.53 -1.50 -7.10
C GLY A 42 6.87 -0.78 -8.39
N VAL A 43 7.30 -1.54 -9.38
CA VAL A 43 7.68 -1.07 -10.70
C VAL A 43 6.75 -1.61 -11.77
N MET A 44 6.53 -0.81 -12.80
CA MET A 44 5.77 -1.19 -13.98
C MET A 44 6.69 -1.85 -15.00
N GLY A 45 6.36 -3.07 -15.39
CA GLY A 45 7.08 -3.83 -16.41
C GLY A 45 6.49 -3.71 -17.82
N ALA A 46 6.78 -4.71 -18.64
CA ALA A 46 6.31 -4.78 -20.01
C ALA A 46 4.79 -4.96 -20.11
N THR A 47 4.24 -4.63 -21.26
CA THR A 47 2.83 -4.91 -21.59
C THR A 47 2.62 -6.42 -21.69
N LYS A 48 1.52 -6.92 -21.16
CA LYS A 48 1.17 -8.34 -21.27
C LYS A 48 0.71 -8.69 -22.68
N ALA A 49 1.19 -9.82 -23.20
CA ALA A 49 0.90 -10.23 -24.58
C ALA A 49 -0.59 -10.49 -24.85
N ASP A 50 -1.29 -11.00 -23.84
CA ASP A 50 -2.73 -11.31 -23.90
C ASP A 50 -3.64 -10.14 -23.53
N LYS A 51 -3.07 -9.05 -23.00
CA LYS A 51 -3.81 -7.86 -22.51
C LYS A 51 -3.04 -6.58 -22.85
N PRO A 52 -3.20 -6.01 -24.06
CA PRO A 52 -2.36 -4.90 -24.52
C PRO A 52 -2.48 -3.60 -23.70
N GLU A 53 -3.53 -3.45 -22.90
CA GLU A 53 -3.74 -2.29 -22.02
C GLU A 53 -3.21 -2.52 -20.58
N VAL A 54 -2.74 -3.75 -20.27
CA VAL A 54 -2.31 -4.13 -18.94
C VAL A 54 -0.80 -4.33 -18.90
N LYS A 55 -0.16 -3.72 -17.93
CA LYS A 55 1.28 -3.86 -17.67
C LYS A 55 1.53 -4.95 -16.63
N ALA A 56 2.67 -5.61 -16.72
CA ALA A 56 3.15 -6.42 -15.62
C ALA A 56 3.52 -5.51 -14.44
N PHE A 57 3.26 -5.96 -13.21
CA PHE A 57 3.65 -5.25 -12.01
C PHE A 57 4.54 -6.14 -11.16
N THR A 58 5.62 -5.56 -10.65
CA THR A 58 6.57 -6.26 -9.77
C THR A 58 6.72 -5.45 -8.48
N LEU A 59 6.64 -6.11 -7.34
CA LEU A 59 6.81 -5.46 -6.03
C LEU A 59 8.27 -5.08 -5.79
N GLY A 60 8.46 -4.03 -5.00
CA GLY A 60 9.79 -3.50 -4.74
C GLY A 60 10.26 -2.52 -5.82
N VAL A 61 11.28 -1.75 -5.51
CA VAL A 61 11.87 -0.73 -6.40
C VAL A 61 13.37 -0.76 -6.26
N GLN A 62 14.08 -0.80 -7.38
CA GLN A 62 15.52 -0.66 -7.42
C GLN A 62 15.95 0.79 -7.65
N SER A 63 17.23 1.05 -7.53
CA SER A 63 17.76 2.41 -7.76
C SER A 63 17.56 2.82 -9.22
N GLY A 64 17.02 4.03 -9.43
CA GLY A 64 16.82 4.59 -10.76
C GLY A 64 15.50 4.19 -11.45
N GLU A 65 14.68 3.33 -10.84
CA GLU A 65 13.38 2.94 -11.39
C GLU A 65 12.26 3.90 -10.97
N ASP A 66 11.29 4.06 -11.86
CA ASP A 66 10.04 4.77 -11.55
C ASP A 66 9.19 3.96 -10.55
N MET A 67 8.66 4.64 -9.55
CA MET A 67 7.83 4.05 -8.51
C MET A 67 6.36 4.18 -8.85
N TYR A 68 5.62 3.11 -8.63
CA TYR A 68 4.17 3.06 -8.76
C TYR A 68 3.53 2.53 -7.49
N ILE A 69 2.40 3.12 -7.10
CA ILE A 69 1.60 2.68 -5.97
C ILE A 69 0.30 2.04 -6.45
N VAL A 70 -0.08 0.92 -5.87
CA VAL A 70 -1.36 0.27 -6.16
C VAL A 70 -2.48 1.03 -5.46
N MET A 71 -3.49 1.45 -6.23
CA MET A 71 -4.63 2.17 -5.68
C MET A 71 -5.90 1.87 -6.47
N LYS A 72 -6.69 0.94 -6.00
CA LYS A 72 -7.99 0.59 -6.54
C LYS A 72 -9.09 1.08 -5.61
N PRO A 73 -10.25 1.53 -6.12
CA PRO A 73 -11.41 1.78 -5.28
C PRO A 73 -11.74 0.55 -4.42
N GLU A 74 -11.85 0.75 -3.13
CA GLU A 74 -12.07 -0.31 -2.13
C GLU A 74 -13.56 -0.69 -2.07
N ILE A 75 -14.08 -1.18 -3.22
CA ILE A 75 -15.46 -1.61 -3.35
C ILE A 75 -15.49 -3.13 -3.39
N ASN A 76 -16.17 -3.72 -2.42
CA ASN A 76 -16.41 -5.15 -2.38
C ASN A 76 -17.86 -5.43 -2.77
N TYR A 77 -18.08 -5.99 -3.96
CA TYR A 77 -19.42 -6.30 -4.49
C TYR A 77 -19.95 -7.66 -4.01
N ASP A 78 -19.12 -8.49 -3.40
CA ASP A 78 -19.53 -9.80 -2.92
C ASP A 78 -19.95 -9.69 -1.46
N GLU A 79 -21.26 -9.86 -1.19
CA GLU A 79 -21.86 -9.78 0.15
C GLU A 79 -21.23 -10.75 1.14
N ARG A 80 -20.64 -11.86 0.68
CA ARG A 80 -19.92 -12.83 1.53
C ARG A 80 -18.65 -12.24 2.17
N TYR A 81 -18.12 -11.17 1.60
CA TYR A 81 -16.93 -10.45 2.09
C TYR A 81 -17.26 -9.10 2.72
N MET A 82 -18.55 -8.73 2.83
CA MET A 82 -18.96 -7.45 3.45
C MET A 82 -18.64 -7.40 4.94
N THR A 83 -18.48 -8.53 5.60
CA THR A 83 -18.02 -8.62 7.01
C THR A 83 -16.56 -8.20 7.16
N ASP A 84 -15.78 -8.20 6.10
CA ASP A 84 -14.38 -7.75 6.04
C ASP A 84 -14.27 -6.24 5.71
N GLY A 85 -15.30 -5.46 6.01
CA GLY A 85 -15.48 -4.06 5.60
C GLY A 85 -14.47 -3.06 6.15
N ALA A 86 -13.41 -3.50 6.82
CA ALA A 86 -12.30 -2.63 7.16
C ALA A 86 -11.44 -2.36 5.91
N LEU A 87 -11.27 -1.08 5.55
CA LEU A 87 -10.47 -0.64 4.39
C LEU A 87 -9.06 -1.26 4.38
N GLY A 88 -8.48 -1.49 5.54
CA GLY A 88 -7.16 -2.11 5.66
C GLY A 88 -7.07 -3.59 5.31
N ASN A 89 -8.21 -4.27 5.17
CA ASN A 89 -8.26 -5.69 4.81
C ASN A 89 -8.50 -5.90 3.31
N PHE A 90 -8.74 -4.83 2.56
CA PHE A 90 -8.96 -4.93 1.12
C PHE A 90 -7.74 -5.51 0.41
N ARG A 91 -7.98 -6.47 -0.51
CA ARG A 91 -6.95 -7.10 -1.33
C ARG A 91 -7.35 -7.10 -2.81
N ASN A 92 -6.42 -6.70 -3.66
CA ASN A 92 -6.54 -6.88 -5.10
C ASN A 92 -6.23 -8.34 -5.42
N LYS A 93 -7.14 -9.01 -6.13
CA LYS A 93 -7.01 -10.44 -6.46
C LYS A 93 -5.87 -10.68 -7.45
N ALA A 94 -5.17 -11.80 -7.28
CA ALA A 94 -4.16 -12.28 -8.22
C ALA A 94 -4.72 -12.41 -9.65
N ASN A 95 -3.90 -12.09 -10.64
CA ASN A 95 -4.22 -12.19 -12.08
C ASN A 95 -5.48 -11.39 -12.49
N LYS A 96 -5.78 -10.32 -11.77
CA LYS A 96 -6.81 -9.34 -12.11
C LYS A 96 -6.19 -7.96 -12.28
N PRO A 97 -6.58 -7.20 -13.32
CA PRO A 97 -6.09 -5.84 -13.50
C PRO A 97 -6.51 -4.93 -12.34
N PHE A 98 -5.61 -4.06 -11.93
CA PHE A 98 -5.84 -3.00 -10.97
C PHE A 98 -5.11 -1.72 -11.39
N PRO A 99 -5.60 -0.55 -10.99
CA PRO A 99 -4.93 0.72 -11.26
C PRO A 99 -3.68 0.88 -10.42
N ILE A 100 -2.63 1.41 -11.05
CA ILE A 100 -1.41 1.88 -10.42
C ILE A 100 -1.17 3.33 -10.77
N ILE A 101 -0.60 4.09 -9.84
CA ILE A 101 -0.31 5.51 -10.00
C ILE A 101 1.19 5.72 -9.90
N ARG A 102 1.77 6.39 -10.89
CA ARG A 102 3.19 6.79 -10.85
C ARG A 102 3.40 7.84 -9.79
N LEU A 103 4.29 7.59 -8.85
CA LEU A 103 4.70 8.53 -7.83
C LEU A 103 5.78 9.49 -8.40
N GLN A 104 5.70 10.74 -8.01
CA GLN A 104 6.65 11.76 -8.38
C GLN A 104 7.21 12.45 -7.13
N LYS A 105 8.37 13.05 -7.26
CA LYS A 105 8.98 13.83 -6.20
C LYS A 105 8.01 14.86 -5.64
N ARG A 106 7.93 14.97 -4.33
CA ARG A 106 7.01 15.81 -3.54
C ARG A 106 5.55 15.33 -3.50
N ASP A 107 5.21 14.20 -4.09
CA ASP A 107 3.92 13.59 -3.78
C ASP A 107 3.88 13.16 -2.31
N ARG A 108 2.71 13.26 -1.70
CA ARG A 108 2.50 12.80 -0.34
C ARG A 108 1.44 11.72 -0.32
N ILE A 109 1.73 10.67 0.40
CA ILE A 109 0.83 9.53 0.64
C ILE A 109 0.69 9.32 2.14
N VAL A 110 -0.45 8.80 2.55
CA VAL A 110 -0.70 8.45 3.95
C VAL A 110 -0.87 6.94 4.03
N LEU A 111 -0.05 6.29 4.85
CA LEU A 111 -0.06 4.85 5.05
C LEU A 111 -0.27 4.53 6.53
N SER A 112 -0.92 3.41 6.83
CA SER A 112 -0.93 2.87 8.19
C SER A 112 0.45 2.33 8.59
N GLU A 113 0.73 2.27 9.89
CA GLU A 113 2.03 1.82 10.43
C GLU A 113 2.45 0.44 9.95
N ASP A 114 1.50 -0.48 9.71
CA ASP A 114 1.77 -1.85 9.24
C ASP A 114 2.40 -1.92 7.83
N PHE A 115 2.40 -0.81 7.09
CA PHE A 115 3.19 -0.69 5.84
C PHE A 115 4.68 -0.54 6.09
N ILE A 116 5.09 -0.20 7.31
CA ILE A 116 6.48 0.09 7.65
C ILE A 116 7.03 -1.04 8.52
N LYS A 117 8.06 -1.71 8.06
CA LYS A 117 8.73 -2.82 8.76
C LYS A 117 9.66 -2.31 9.86
N LEU A 118 9.13 -1.47 10.74
CA LEU A 118 9.80 -0.93 11.91
C LEU A 118 8.86 -0.98 13.08
N GLU A 119 9.42 -1.10 14.29
CA GLU A 119 8.65 -0.90 15.50
C GLU A 119 8.08 0.52 15.55
N ALA A 120 6.84 0.67 16.04
CA ALA A 120 6.14 1.95 16.07
C ALA A 120 6.94 3.08 16.77
N SER A 121 7.78 2.72 17.74
CA SER A 121 8.69 3.64 18.46
C SER A 121 9.87 4.13 17.61
N GLN A 122 10.21 3.41 16.54
CA GLN A 122 11.32 3.73 15.65
C GLN A 122 10.89 4.60 14.46
N ILE A 123 9.58 4.76 14.26
CA ILE A 123 9.03 5.61 13.22
C ILE A 123 8.98 7.04 13.76
N THR A 124 9.85 7.89 13.26
CA THR A 124 9.97 9.30 13.69
C THR A 124 9.89 10.23 12.48
N VAL A 125 9.41 11.45 12.69
CA VAL A 125 9.42 12.49 11.65
C VAL A 125 10.86 12.75 11.20
N GLY A 126 11.07 12.88 9.90
CA GLY A 126 12.39 13.00 9.27
C GLY A 126 13.07 11.67 8.95
N LYS A 127 12.53 10.54 9.41
CA LYS A 127 13.07 9.21 9.06
C LYS A 127 12.92 8.95 7.58
N LYS A 128 13.99 8.51 6.95
CA LYS A 128 13.96 8.08 5.55
C LYS A 128 13.67 6.59 5.45
N LEU A 129 12.88 6.23 4.45
CA LEU A 129 12.42 4.88 4.20
C LEU A 129 12.72 4.48 2.75
N ALA A 130 13.10 3.22 2.57
CA ALA A 130 13.26 2.56 1.28
C ALA A 130 12.12 1.58 1.04
N VAL A 131 11.90 1.20 -0.22
CA VAL A 131 10.92 0.17 -0.59
C VAL A 131 11.58 -1.20 -0.50
N ASP A 132 10.93 -2.13 0.18
CA ASP A 132 11.39 -3.51 0.26
C ASP A 132 10.84 -4.37 -0.89
N SER A 133 11.35 -5.58 -1.04
CA SER A 133 11.00 -6.52 -2.11
C SER A 133 9.53 -6.97 -2.13
N ASP A 134 8.81 -6.80 -1.03
CA ASP A 134 7.37 -7.10 -0.94
C ASP A 134 6.47 -5.85 -1.13
N GLY A 135 7.04 -4.72 -1.54
CA GLY A 135 6.34 -3.47 -1.76
C GLY A 135 5.98 -2.71 -0.48
N LEU A 136 6.39 -3.19 0.69
CA LEU A 136 6.30 -2.48 1.95
C LEU A 136 7.53 -1.59 2.16
N LEU A 137 7.53 -0.80 3.22
CA LEU A 137 8.62 0.12 3.52
C LEU A 137 9.52 -0.42 4.63
N LYS A 138 10.82 -0.14 4.53
CA LYS A 138 11.83 -0.44 5.53
C LYS A 138 12.71 0.77 5.81
N ALA A 139 13.49 0.73 6.89
CA ALA A 139 14.48 1.77 7.13
C ALA A 139 15.46 1.86 5.96
N GLU A 140 15.85 3.08 5.60
CA GLU A 140 16.94 3.32 4.68
C GLU A 140 18.26 2.75 5.25
N ALA A 141 19.01 2.03 4.44
CA ALA A 141 20.28 1.43 4.87
C ALA A 141 21.50 2.14 4.28
N SER A 142 21.44 2.63 3.04
CA SER A 142 22.64 3.10 2.29
C SER A 142 22.33 4.17 1.25
N GLY A 143 21.49 5.15 1.59
CA GLY A 143 21.15 6.25 0.67
C GLY A 143 20.10 5.88 -0.38
N ASP A 144 19.43 4.74 -0.23
CA ASP A 144 18.35 4.24 -1.09
C ASP A 144 16.96 4.74 -0.69
N GLY A 145 16.89 5.71 0.22
CA GLY A 145 15.65 6.30 0.72
C GLY A 145 14.83 6.94 -0.39
N LYS A 146 13.59 6.48 -0.51
CA LYS A 146 12.61 6.97 -1.49
C LYS A 146 11.57 7.88 -0.85
N PHE A 147 11.37 7.75 0.44
CA PHE A 147 10.36 8.47 1.21
C PHE A 147 10.97 9.08 2.46
N ILE A 148 10.37 10.18 2.91
CA ILE A 148 10.65 10.77 4.21
C ILE A 148 9.34 10.88 5.00
N VAL A 149 9.39 10.53 6.28
CA VAL A 149 8.24 10.70 7.20
C VAL A 149 8.08 12.19 7.51
N THR A 150 6.92 12.75 7.14
CA THR A 150 6.61 14.16 7.38
C THR A 150 5.67 14.40 8.55
N GLU A 151 4.78 13.44 8.82
CA GLU A 151 3.79 13.55 9.90
C GLU A 151 3.38 12.17 10.41
N ILE A 152 3.08 12.08 11.70
CA ILE A 152 2.53 10.88 12.34
C ILE A 152 1.29 11.31 13.12
N LYS A 153 0.16 10.64 12.83
CA LYS A 153 -1.12 10.87 13.51
C LYS A 153 -1.63 9.59 14.14
N ASP A 154 -2.09 9.67 15.36
CA ASP A 154 -2.87 8.59 15.96
C ASP A 154 -4.26 8.57 15.32
N SER A 155 -4.69 7.39 14.89
CA SER A 155 -6.02 7.17 14.34
C SER A 155 -6.73 6.09 15.14
N HIS A 156 -7.98 6.36 15.46
CA HIS A 156 -8.84 5.39 16.13
C HIS A 156 -9.87 4.87 15.12
N VAL A 157 -9.78 3.59 14.79
CA VAL A 157 -10.89 2.93 14.09
C VAL A 157 -11.90 2.51 15.15
N ALA A 158 -13.02 3.20 15.18
CA ALA A 158 -14.18 2.66 15.86
C ALA A 158 -14.63 1.39 15.10
N ASN A 159 -14.74 0.27 15.80
CA ASN A 159 -15.33 -0.97 15.30
C ASN A 159 -14.50 -1.78 14.31
N HIS A 160 -13.25 -2.06 14.63
CA HIS A 160 -12.52 -3.12 13.94
C HIS A 160 -13.00 -4.49 14.44
N LEU A 161 -13.49 -5.32 13.51
CA LEU A 161 -13.86 -6.70 13.82
C LEU A 161 -12.56 -7.51 14.01
N MET A 162 -12.32 -7.95 15.23
CA MET A 162 -11.21 -8.85 15.55
C MET A 162 -11.74 -10.27 15.73
N TYR A 163 -11.05 -11.24 15.13
CA TYR A 163 -11.32 -12.65 15.34
C TYR A 163 -10.33 -13.18 16.39
N GLY A 164 -10.84 -13.54 17.55
CA GLY A 164 -10.09 -14.23 18.59
C GLY A 164 -10.52 -15.69 18.73
N GLU A 165 -9.86 -16.44 19.62
CA GLU A 165 -10.22 -17.85 19.90
C GLU A 165 -11.64 -18.02 20.43
N GLU A 166 -12.24 -16.99 21.01
CA GLU A 166 -13.60 -16.97 21.56
C GLU A 166 -14.66 -16.44 20.59
N GLY A 167 -14.31 -16.17 19.33
CA GLY A 167 -15.20 -15.62 18.31
C GLY A 167 -14.89 -14.19 17.89
N ALA A 168 -15.76 -13.61 17.06
CA ALA A 168 -15.60 -12.25 16.55
C ALA A 168 -16.09 -11.23 17.58
N TYR A 169 -15.26 -10.23 17.89
CA TYR A 169 -15.64 -9.11 18.74
C TYR A 169 -15.17 -7.78 18.14
N LEU A 170 -15.89 -6.72 18.47
CA LEU A 170 -15.54 -5.37 18.06
C LEU A 170 -14.59 -4.77 19.09
N ALA A 171 -13.35 -4.56 18.70
CA ALA A 171 -12.38 -3.84 19.52
C ALA A 171 -11.92 -2.56 18.81
N PRO A 172 -11.83 -1.43 19.53
CA PRO A 172 -11.15 -0.27 18.99
C PRO A 172 -9.66 -0.60 18.83
N LYS A 173 -9.15 -0.64 17.62
CA LYS A 173 -7.71 -0.73 17.39
C LYS A 173 -7.19 0.68 17.13
N ALA A 174 -6.31 1.16 18.01
CA ALA A 174 -5.51 2.33 17.73
C ALA A 174 -4.41 1.94 16.74
N TYR A 175 -4.22 2.72 15.69
CA TYR A 175 -3.11 2.58 14.76
C TYR A 175 -2.62 3.96 14.34
N LYS A 176 -1.39 4.04 13.88
CA LYS A 176 -0.81 5.30 13.41
C LYS A 176 -1.00 5.44 11.90
N LEU A 177 -1.36 6.63 11.48
CA LEU A 177 -1.30 7.07 10.10
C LEU A 177 -0.05 7.91 9.90
N ILE A 178 0.75 7.52 8.92
CA ILE A 178 2.06 8.08 8.67
C ILE A 178 2.02 8.76 7.30
N THR A 179 2.22 10.07 7.29
CA THR A 179 2.34 10.84 6.06
C THR A 179 3.78 10.79 5.57
N LEU A 180 3.94 10.37 4.33
CA LEU A 180 5.21 10.20 3.66
C LEU A 180 5.29 11.15 2.46
N GLU A 181 6.44 11.77 2.27
CA GLU A 181 6.74 12.54 1.06
C GLU A 181 7.77 11.79 0.22
N VAL A 182 7.54 11.74 -1.09
CA VAL A 182 8.47 11.17 -2.07
C VAL A 182 9.64 12.11 -2.27
N ILE A 183 10.87 11.63 -2.07
CA ILE A 183 12.12 12.42 -2.15
C ILE A 183 13.04 12.03 -3.32
N ALA A 184 12.83 10.88 -3.93
CA ALA A 184 13.65 10.38 -5.05
C ALA A 184 12.91 10.47 -6.39
#